data_a7be28412a933ca2ef7a3d445869760b
#
_entry.id   a7be28412a933ca2ef7a3d445869760b
#
_cell.length_a   1.000
_cell.length_b   1.000
_cell.length_c   1.000
_cell.angle_alpha   90.00
_cell.angle_beta   90.00
_cell.angle_gamma   90.00
#
_symmetry.space_group_name_H-M   'P 1'
#
loop_
_entity.id
_entity.type
_entity.pdbx_description
1 polymer ?
#
loop_
_entity_poly.entity_id
_entity_poly.type
_entity_poly.pdbx_seq_one_letter_code
_entity_poly.pdbx_strand_id
1 'polypeptide(L)'
;QSIQSLYYAGNNADPRFDISKNYLGEWSKQQLYKNLTEYGNLVLLSDGEAHPLVCMEALSAGLGVVVTEWGAANLDSTKDFITIIPESKVSDIAYVQSQIINNRSYSVEHRQEIIEYSKQFDWVNVIKDVYIPIVEKIVSESK
;
A
#
# COMPACT_ATOMS: atom_id res chain seq x y z
N GLN A 1 -18.13 17.89 -7.18
CA GLN A 1 -16.82 17.33 -6.84
C GLN A 1 -16.32 16.56 -8.05
N SER A 2 -15.19 16.96 -8.61
CA SER A 2 -14.57 16.22 -9.71
C SER A 2 -14.24 14.82 -9.24
N ILE A 3 -14.77 13.81 -9.90
CA ILE A 3 -14.37 12.41 -9.72
C ILE A 3 -12.89 12.35 -10.07
N GLN A 4 -12.05 12.12 -9.10
CA GLN A 4 -10.63 11.95 -9.32
C GLN A 4 -10.42 10.64 -10.08
N SER A 5 -9.65 10.70 -11.16
CA SER A 5 -9.41 9.54 -11.99
C SER A 5 -8.58 8.49 -11.25
N LEU A 6 -9.01 7.24 -11.30
CA LEU A 6 -8.23 6.09 -10.91
C LEU A 6 -7.32 5.70 -12.08
N TYR A 7 -6.02 5.53 -11.80
CA TYR A 7 -5.04 5.09 -12.79
C TYR A 7 -4.64 3.65 -12.50
N TYR A 8 -4.36 2.89 -13.55
CA TYR A 8 -3.96 1.49 -13.46
C TYR A 8 -2.59 1.28 -14.10
N ALA A 9 -1.68 0.69 -13.35
CA ALA A 9 -0.39 0.23 -13.83
C ALA A 9 -0.26 -1.29 -13.58
N GLY A 10 0.23 -2.03 -14.56
CA GLY A 10 0.42 -3.47 -14.46
C GLY A 10 0.06 -4.22 -15.73
N ASN A 11 0.08 -5.55 -15.65
CA ASN A 11 -0.24 -6.41 -16.78
C ASN A 11 -1.73 -6.32 -17.11
N ASN A 12 -2.03 -6.02 -18.37
CA ASN A 12 -3.40 -5.99 -18.89
C ASN A 12 -3.78 -7.37 -19.47
N ALA A 13 -3.97 -8.33 -18.61
CA ALA A 13 -4.38 -9.68 -19.01
C ALA A 13 -5.90 -9.88 -19.13
N ASP A 14 -6.71 -9.00 -18.53
CA ASP A 14 -8.17 -9.12 -18.56
C ASP A 14 -8.77 -8.33 -19.74
N PRO A 15 -9.43 -9.02 -20.71
CA PRO A 15 -10.01 -8.35 -21.87
C PRO A 15 -11.18 -7.41 -21.55
N ARG A 16 -11.74 -7.49 -20.33
CA ARG A 16 -12.82 -6.59 -19.87
C ARG A 16 -12.27 -5.22 -19.46
N PHE A 17 -10.96 -5.10 -19.29
CA PHE A 17 -10.33 -3.86 -18.88
C PHE A 17 -10.16 -2.89 -20.06
N ASP A 18 -10.70 -1.69 -19.94
CA ASP A 18 -10.57 -0.65 -20.96
C ASP A 18 -9.23 0.07 -20.87
N ILE A 19 -8.25 -0.41 -21.67
CA ILE A 19 -6.90 0.17 -21.72
C ILE A 19 -6.85 1.57 -22.36
N SER A 20 -7.94 2.04 -22.96
CA SER A 20 -8.00 3.38 -23.52
C SER A 20 -8.14 4.48 -22.46
N LYS A 21 -8.47 4.08 -21.23
CA LYS A 21 -8.73 5.00 -20.12
C LYS A 21 -7.78 4.72 -18.95
N ASN A 22 -6.97 5.72 -18.62
CA ASN A 22 -6.17 5.75 -17.38
C ASN A 22 -5.20 4.57 -17.20
N TYR A 23 -4.90 3.83 -18.27
CA TYR A 23 -3.91 2.76 -18.23
C TYR A 23 -2.50 3.33 -18.45
N LEU A 24 -1.62 3.07 -17.50
CA LEU A 24 -0.24 3.58 -17.47
C LEU A 24 0.78 2.59 -18.05
N GLY A 25 0.34 1.40 -18.44
CA GLY A 25 1.22 0.31 -18.87
C GLY A 25 1.86 -0.44 -17.71
N GLU A 26 2.78 -1.33 -18.04
CA GLU A 26 3.62 -2.00 -17.06
C GLU A 26 4.77 -1.08 -16.64
N TRP A 27 4.88 -0.84 -15.33
CA TRP A 27 5.96 -0.03 -14.80
C TRP A 27 7.14 -0.88 -14.35
N SER A 28 8.34 -0.49 -14.77
CA SER A 28 9.57 -0.95 -14.14
C SER A 28 9.68 -0.40 -12.71
N LYS A 29 10.52 -1.00 -11.88
CA LYS A 29 10.79 -0.46 -10.53
C LYS A 29 11.27 1.00 -10.56
N GLN A 30 12.08 1.37 -11.54
CA GLN A 30 12.56 2.75 -11.69
C GLN A 30 11.43 3.72 -12.01
N GLN A 31 10.48 3.32 -12.88
CA GLN A 31 9.31 4.12 -13.19
C GLN A 31 8.38 4.25 -11.98
N LEU A 32 8.20 3.16 -11.22
CA LEU A 32 7.43 3.17 -9.99
C LEU A 32 8.01 4.20 -9.00
N TYR A 33 9.29 4.12 -8.69
CA TYR A 33 9.94 5.04 -7.74
C TYR A 33 9.93 6.50 -8.20
N LYS A 34 10.01 6.74 -9.49
CA LYS A 34 9.98 8.09 -10.04
C LYS A 34 8.60 8.74 -9.97
N ASN A 35 7.55 7.97 -10.24
CA ASN A 35 6.23 8.51 -10.50
C ASN A 35 5.27 8.35 -9.31
N LEU A 36 5.57 7.47 -8.36
CA LEU A 36 4.65 7.10 -7.29
C LEU A 36 4.22 8.32 -6.45
N THR A 37 5.12 9.25 -6.20
CA THR A 37 4.86 10.47 -5.42
C THR A 37 3.87 11.44 -6.07
N GLU A 38 3.56 11.27 -7.37
CA GLU A 38 2.56 12.09 -8.06
C GLU A 38 1.12 11.69 -7.71
N TYR A 39 0.94 10.53 -7.07
CA TYR A 39 -0.36 10.00 -6.70
C TYR A 39 -0.65 10.24 -5.20
N GLY A 40 -1.90 10.10 -4.81
CA GLY A 40 -2.33 10.33 -3.44
C GLY A 40 -2.41 9.05 -2.60
N ASN A 41 -2.79 7.94 -3.22
CA ASN A 41 -2.85 6.63 -2.59
C ASN A 41 -2.69 5.50 -3.60
N LEU A 42 -2.38 4.31 -3.08
CA LEU A 42 -2.38 3.05 -3.80
C LEU A 42 -3.65 2.27 -3.49
N VAL A 43 -4.26 1.67 -4.50
CA VAL A 43 -5.40 0.77 -4.35
C VAL A 43 -5.01 -0.61 -4.85
N LEU A 44 -5.06 -1.61 -3.96
CA LEU A 44 -4.73 -3.00 -4.27
C LEU A 44 -5.81 -3.92 -3.71
N LEU A 45 -6.79 -4.27 -4.55
CA LEU A 45 -7.90 -5.14 -4.20
C LEU A 45 -7.60 -6.58 -4.62
N SER A 46 -6.55 -7.15 -4.06
CA SER A 46 -6.08 -8.51 -4.31
C SER A 46 -6.82 -9.53 -3.43
N ASP A 47 -6.97 -10.74 -3.90
CA ASP A 47 -7.60 -11.86 -3.20
C ASP A 47 -6.63 -12.98 -2.77
N GLY A 48 -5.32 -12.75 -2.87
CA GLY A 48 -4.34 -13.81 -2.61
C GLY A 48 -2.93 -13.40 -2.20
N GLU A 49 -2.67 -12.14 -1.87
CA GLU A 49 -1.33 -11.69 -1.50
C GLU A 49 -1.14 -11.57 0.01
N ALA A 50 -0.16 -12.31 0.56
CA ALA A 50 0.12 -12.28 1.99
C ALA A 50 0.94 -11.06 2.45
N HIS A 51 1.72 -10.42 1.58
CA HIS A 51 2.55 -9.25 1.93
C HIS A 51 2.99 -8.50 0.67
N PRO A 52 2.16 -7.63 0.12
CA PRO A 52 2.46 -6.96 -1.14
C PRO A 52 3.54 -5.88 -0.97
N LEU A 53 4.71 -6.10 -1.57
CA LEU A 53 5.83 -5.14 -1.53
C LEU A 53 5.43 -3.76 -2.07
N VAL A 54 4.51 -3.70 -3.03
CA VAL A 54 4.03 -2.43 -3.59
C VAL A 54 3.34 -1.55 -2.55
N CYS A 55 2.73 -2.13 -1.52
CA CYS A 55 2.17 -1.37 -0.41
C CYS A 55 3.27 -0.69 0.42
N MET A 56 4.38 -1.41 0.67
CA MET A 56 5.53 -0.84 1.37
C MET A 56 6.21 0.27 0.57
N GLU A 57 6.33 0.09 -0.74
CA GLU A 57 6.84 1.10 -1.65
C GLU A 57 5.94 2.35 -1.68
N ALA A 58 4.62 2.17 -1.70
CA ALA A 58 3.66 3.27 -1.62
C ALA A 58 3.76 4.05 -0.31
N LEU A 59 3.77 3.36 0.82
CA LEU A 59 3.93 3.99 2.14
C LEU A 59 5.25 4.75 2.25
N SER A 60 6.34 4.20 1.72
CA SER A 60 7.66 4.85 1.71
C SER A 60 7.69 6.11 0.84
N ALA A 61 6.82 6.19 -0.17
CA ALA A 61 6.62 7.38 -1.00
C ALA A 61 5.60 8.37 -0.40
N GLY A 62 5.06 8.08 0.77
CA GLY A 62 4.07 8.92 1.44
C GLY A 62 2.65 8.80 0.89
N LEU A 63 2.32 7.67 0.26
CA LEU A 63 0.97 7.36 -0.20
C LEU A 63 0.23 6.55 0.87
N GLY A 64 -1.05 6.82 1.03
CA GLY A 64 -1.94 5.89 1.73
C GLY A 64 -2.18 4.63 0.92
N VAL A 65 -2.71 3.61 1.57
CA VAL A 65 -3.04 2.34 0.94
C VAL A 65 -4.49 1.94 1.21
N VAL A 66 -5.14 1.45 0.17
CA VAL A 66 -6.48 0.83 0.23
C VAL A 66 -6.33 -0.61 -0.24
N VAL A 67 -6.51 -1.55 0.66
CA VAL A 67 -6.25 -2.97 0.41
C VAL A 67 -7.43 -3.82 0.85
N THR A 68 -7.52 -5.04 0.34
CA THR A 68 -8.40 -6.07 0.91
C THR A 68 -7.78 -6.66 2.18
N GLU A 69 -8.55 -7.44 2.92
CA GLU A 69 -8.07 -8.16 4.10
C GLU A 69 -6.83 -9.03 3.82
N TRP A 70 -6.71 -9.59 2.62
CA TRP A 70 -5.56 -10.38 2.17
C TRP A 70 -4.28 -9.57 2.02
N GLY A 71 -4.40 -8.32 1.58
CA GLY A 71 -3.26 -7.39 1.45
C GLY A 71 -2.88 -6.65 2.73
N ALA A 72 -3.63 -6.86 3.81
CA ALA A 72 -3.51 -6.08 5.05
C ALA A 72 -2.50 -6.65 6.06
N ALA A 73 -1.89 -7.81 5.79
CA ALA A 73 -0.94 -8.43 6.70
C ALA A 73 0.18 -7.45 7.10
N ASN A 74 0.43 -7.34 8.40
CA ASN A 74 1.42 -6.43 9.01
C ASN A 74 1.13 -4.92 8.87
N LEU A 75 -0.04 -4.52 8.36
CA LEU A 75 -0.46 -3.13 8.33
C LEU A 75 -1.31 -2.79 9.57
N ASP A 76 -1.06 -1.63 10.15
CA ASP A 76 -1.82 -1.12 11.29
C ASP A 76 -3.12 -0.45 10.82
N SER A 77 -4.23 -1.16 10.93
CA SER A 77 -5.55 -0.68 10.52
C SER A 77 -6.10 0.49 11.37
N THR A 78 -5.41 0.87 12.44
CA THR A 78 -5.78 2.06 13.23
C THR A 78 -5.32 3.37 12.60
N LYS A 79 -4.51 3.30 11.56
CA LYS A 79 -4.01 4.47 10.83
C LYS A 79 -4.97 4.92 9.74
N ASP A 80 -5.32 6.20 9.71
CA ASP A 80 -6.28 6.76 8.75
C ASP A 80 -5.82 6.69 7.28
N PHE A 81 -4.53 6.51 7.05
CA PHE A 81 -3.96 6.29 5.71
C PHE A 81 -3.90 4.79 5.30
N ILE A 82 -4.36 3.88 6.17
CA ILE A 82 -4.48 2.45 5.87
C ILE A 82 -5.96 2.08 5.92
N THR A 83 -6.53 1.77 4.75
CA THR A 83 -7.93 1.39 4.62
C THR A 83 -8.02 -0.05 4.20
N ILE A 84 -8.71 -0.87 4.98
CA ILE A 84 -8.97 -2.27 4.70
C ILE A 84 -10.41 -2.42 4.23
N ILE A 85 -10.58 -2.94 3.02
CA ILE A 85 -11.88 -3.25 2.43
C ILE A 85 -12.26 -4.68 2.83
N PRO A 86 -13.35 -4.88 3.57
CA PRO A 86 -13.83 -6.22 3.89
C PRO A 86 -14.21 -6.99 2.61
N GLU A 87 -13.96 -8.29 2.58
CA GLU A 87 -14.28 -9.13 1.42
C GLU A 87 -15.75 -9.00 1.00
N SER A 88 -16.65 -8.93 1.96
CA SER A 88 -18.09 -8.72 1.72
C SER A 88 -18.45 -7.40 1.02
N LYS A 89 -17.53 -6.44 0.99
CA LYS A 89 -17.71 -5.10 0.43
C LYS A 89 -16.90 -4.81 -0.84
N VAL A 90 -16.06 -5.71 -1.27
CA VAL A 90 -15.22 -5.52 -2.47
C VAL A 90 -16.07 -5.28 -3.73
N SER A 91 -17.23 -5.90 -3.84
CA SER A 91 -18.17 -5.72 -4.96
C SER A 91 -19.09 -4.49 -4.83
N ASP A 92 -19.09 -3.82 -3.70
CA ASP A 92 -19.86 -2.59 -3.47
C ASP A 92 -19.06 -1.38 -3.96
N ILE A 93 -19.24 -1.05 -5.24
CA ILE A 93 -18.47 -0.01 -5.93
C ILE A 93 -18.58 1.35 -5.22
N ALA A 94 -19.77 1.73 -4.77
CA ALA A 94 -19.99 3.00 -4.10
C ALA A 94 -19.24 3.07 -2.77
N TYR A 95 -19.26 1.98 -2.01
CA TYR A 95 -18.50 1.85 -0.76
C TYR A 95 -17.00 1.95 -1.04
N VAL A 96 -16.46 1.12 -1.94
CA VAL A 96 -15.02 1.11 -2.28
C VAL A 96 -14.57 2.50 -2.74
N GLN A 97 -15.34 3.14 -3.62
CA GLN A 97 -15.03 4.49 -4.11
C GLN A 97 -14.97 5.51 -2.97
N SER A 98 -15.91 5.48 -2.03
CA SER A 98 -15.91 6.38 -0.88
C SER A 98 -14.66 6.19 0.00
N GLN A 99 -14.25 4.92 0.22
CA GLN A 99 -13.06 4.59 0.98
C GLN A 99 -11.76 5.09 0.30
N ILE A 100 -11.67 4.93 -1.02
CA ILE A 100 -10.53 5.43 -1.81
C ILE A 100 -10.41 6.96 -1.68
N ILE A 101 -11.52 7.68 -1.82
CA ILE A 101 -11.54 9.14 -1.73
C ILE A 101 -11.15 9.63 -0.33
N ASN A 102 -11.70 9.03 0.71
CA ASN A 102 -11.39 9.38 2.10
C ASN A 102 -9.92 9.13 2.44
N ASN A 103 -9.41 7.94 2.11
CA ASN A 103 -8.01 7.58 2.30
C ASN A 103 -7.08 8.55 1.57
N ARG A 104 -7.38 8.86 0.30
CA ARG A 104 -6.58 9.79 -0.49
C ARG A 104 -6.56 11.19 0.12
N SER A 105 -7.72 11.71 0.54
CA SER A 105 -7.82 13.05 1.13
C SER A 105 -6.93 13.18 2.36
N TYR A 106 -6.98 12.21 3.26
CA TYR A 106 -6.10 12.16 4.43
C TYR A 106 -4.63 12.07 4.03
N SER A 107 -4.31 11.12 3.15
CA SER A 107 -2.92 10.79 2.81
C SER A 107 -2.17 11.94 2.13
N VAL A 108 -2.84 12.71 1.28
CA VAL A 108 -2.21 13.87 0.60
C VAL A 108 -1.77 14.93 1.61
N GLU A 109 -2.52 15.11 2.68
CA GLU A 109 -2.23 16.10 3.74
C GLU A 109 -1.20 15.59 4.76
N HIS A 110 -1.03 14.26 4.90
CA HIS A 110 -0.23 13.61 5.95
C HIS A 110 0.95 12.80 5.42
N ARG A 111 1.50 13.16 4.26
CA ARG A 111 2.58 12.38 3.61
C ARG A 111 3.79 12.13 4.52
N GLN A 112 4.18 13.10 5.32
CA GLN A 112 5.33 12.94 6.21
C GLN A 112 5.06 11.91 7.33
N GLU A 113 3.85 11.87 7.86
CA GLU A 113 3.43 10.86 8.84
C GLU A 113 3.51 9.45 8.22
N ILE A 114 3.03 9.31 6.98
CA ILE A 114 3.05 8.03 6.26
C ILE A 114 4.49 7.56 6.02
N ILE A 115 5.38 8.45 5.58
CA ILE A 115 6.79 8.14 5.39
C ILE A 115 7.43 7.70 6.72
N GLU A 116 7.14 8.39 7.81
CA GLU A 116 7.67 8.02 9.12
C GLU A 116 7.18 6.63 9.57
N TYR A 117 5.90 6.36 9.39
CA TYR A 117 5.33 5.04 9.65
C TYR A 117 6.02 3.93 8.82
N SER A 118 6.36 4.20 7.56
CA SER A 118 6.98 3.21 6.67
C SER A 118 8.37 2.76 7.11
N LYS A 119 9.07 3.56 7.89
CA LYS A 119 10.45 3.25 8.34
C LYS A 119 10.56 1.97 9.15
N GLN A 120 9.48 1.53 9.81
CA GLN A 120 9.45 0.26 10.52
C GLN A 120 9.62 -0.96 9.60
N PHE A 121 9.34 -0.80 8.31
CA PHE A 121 9.49 -1.86 7.30
C PHE A 121 10.84 -1.82 6.58
N ASP A 122 11.70 -0.83 6.87
CA ASP A 122 13.05 -0.77 6.35
C ASP A 122 13.87 -1.93 6.92
N TRP A 123 14.58 -2.65 6.04
CA TRP A 123 15.39 -3.79 6.43
C TRP A 123 16.43 -3.46 7.50
N VAL A 124 17.03 -2.27 7.45
CA VAL A 124 18.00 -1.82 8.46
C VAL A 124 17.35 -1.74 9.84
N ASN A 125 16.15 -1.16 9.91
CA ASN A 125 15.39 -1.06 11.15
C ASN A 125 14.89 -2.43 11.61
N VAL A 126 14.39 -3.27 10.71
CA VAL A 126 13.95 -4.64 11.04
C VAL A 126 15.12 -5.48 11.60
N ILE A 127 16.29 -5.42 10.99
CA ILE A 127 17.47 -6.13 11.49
C ILE A 127 17.85 -5.62 12.87
N LYS A 128 17.93 -4.31 13.04
CA LYS A 128 18.35 -3.66 14.30
C LYS A 128 17.36 -3.90 15.43
N ASP A 129 16.07 -3.73 15.17
CA ASP A 129 15.06 -3.67 16.23
C ASP A 129 14.40 -5.02 16.52
N VAL A 130 14.51 -5.98 15.59
CA VAL A 130 13.90 -7.31 15.71
C VAL A 130 14.95 -8.42 15.75
N TYR A 131 15.78 -8.55 14.71
CA TYR A 131 16.69 -9.69 14.58
C TYR A 131 17.85 -9.66 15.58
N ILE A 132 18.52 -8.53 15.75
CA ILE A 132 19.67 -8.42 16.67
C ILE A 132 19.24 -8.75 18.11
N PRO A 133 18.17 -8.17 18.67
CA PRO A 133 17.74 -8.52 20.04
C PRO A 133 17.40 -10.01 20.23
N ILE A 134 16.79 -10.65 19.20
CA ILE A 134 16.49 -12.08 19.25
C ILE A 134 17.77 -12.90 19.31
N VAL A 135 18.75 -12.59 18.45
CA VAL A 135 20.04 -13.29 18.41
C VAL A 135 20.80 -13.11 19.73
N GLU A 136 20.85 -11.89 20.25
CA GLU A 136 21.50 -11.58 21.53
C GLU A 136 20.86 -12.36 22.69
N LYS A 137 19.54 -12.45 22.71
CA LYS A 137 18.80 -13.25 23.70
C LYS A 137 19.18 -14.72 23.62
N ILE A 138 19.16 -15.33 22.43
CA ILE A 138 19.52 -16.73 22.22
C ILE A 138 20.95 -16.98 22.68
N VAL A 139 21.90 -16.12 22.33
CA VAL A 139 23.32 -16.26 22.75
C VAL A 139 23.46 -16.17 24.26
N SER A 140 22.76 -15.25 24.91
CA SER A 140 22.81 -15.10 26.38
C SER A 140 22.21 -16.28 27.12
N GLU A 141 21.16 -16.91 26.59
CA GLU A 141 20.50 -18.08 27.16
C GLU A 141 21.28 -19.39 26.92
N SER A 142 22.20 -19.39 25.95
CA SER A 142 23.03 -20.56 25.60
C SER A 142 24.31 -20.67 26.44
N LYS A 143 24.58 -19.72 27.27
CA LYS A 143 25.70 -19.72 28.26
C LYS A 143 25.21 -20.26 29.60
#